data_f6cd3d79dd7d0a954e89f2a7aad1b359
#
_entry.id   f6cd3d79dd7d0a954e89f2a7aad1b359
#
_cell.length_a   1.000
_cell.length_b   1.000
_cell.length_c   1.000
_cell.angle_alpha   90.00
_cell.angle_beta   90.00
_cell.angle_gamma   90.00
#
_symmetry.space_group_name_H-M   'P 1'
#
loop_
_entity.id
_entity.type
_entity.pdbx_description
1 polymer ?
#
loop_
_entity_poly.entity_id
_entity_poly.type
_entity_poly.pdbx_seq_one_letter_code
_entity_poly.pdbx_strand_id
1 'polypeptide(L)'
;MLAYTGQDSLYIKCRDLPAQQQRLPGYTVGFKGSKIFCLNDSNMNTIDVPQSSTFFRFLEKKDFHMAYKLACLGVTEQDWRALGVEALLCKDFRYAKKAFCRIRDLKFIDLCELSEQMFKMKNLDDLWLQGEVLALQGKHKEAATHYIKNNMIDKAVTLLTSLKKFNEANELIRKHGGKKGDGPLLDPVILIKQAEFERDSGNWKEAASLYQ
;
A
#
# COMPACT_ATOMS: atom_id res chain seq x y z
N MET A 1 -5.64 13.83 -24.09
CA MET A 1 -5.02 12.75 -24.86
C MET A 1 -5.55 12.83 -26.28
N LEU A 2 -4.69 12.66 -27.26
CA LEU A 2 -5.03 12.64 -28.69
C LEU A 2 -4.54 11.30 -29.24
N ALA A 3 -5.40 10.57 -29.92
CA ALA A 3 -5.04 9.36 -30.64
C ALA A 3 -5.44 9.54 -32.12
N TYR A 4 -4.52 9.25 -33.02
CA TYR A 4 -4.77 9.30 -34.47
C TYR A 4 -4.06 8.15 -35.18
N THR A 5 -4.63 7.69 -36.24
CA THR A 5 -4.07 6.64 -37.08
C THR A 5 -3.42 7.26 -38.32
N GLY A 6 -2.25 6.74 -38.66
CA GLY A 6 -1.56 7.03 -39.91
C GLY A 6 -0.95 5.75 -40.43
N GLN A 7 -0.95 5.51 -41.75
CA GLN A 7 -0.41 4.33 -42.46
C GLN A 7 0.01 3.16 -41.55
N ASP A 8 -0.93 2.31 -41.10
CA ASP A 8 -0.74 1.13 -40.27
C ASP A 8 -0.15 1.38 -38.86
N SER A 9 -0.18 2.59 -38.39
CA SER A 9 0.33 2.95 -37.07
C SER A 9 -0.65 3.81 -36.26
N LEU A 10 -0.83 3.48 -35.00
CA LEU A 10 -1.56 4.29 -34.03
C LEU A 10 -0.58 5.20 -33.32
N TYR A 11 -0.81 6.49 -33.32
CA TYR A 11 -0.06 7.50 -32.59
C TYR A 11 -0.90 8.01 -31.43
N ILE A 12 -0.33 7.95 -30.22
CA ILE A 12 -0.97 8.41 -29.00
C ILE A 12 -0.13 9.53 -28.43
N LYS A 13 -0.70 10.72 -28.32
CA LYS A 13 -0.04 11.89 -27.74
C LYS A 13 -0.84 12.42 -26.55
N CYS A 14 -0.22 12.45 -25.39
CA CYS A 14 -0.70 13.20 -24.22
C CYS A 14 0.10 14.51 -24.15
N ARG A 15 -0.53 15.60 -23.67
CA ARG A 15 0.03 16.96 -23.72
C ARG A 15 1.50 17.06 -23.38
N ASP A 16 1.91 16.45 -22.28
CA ASP A 16 3.25 16.61 -21.69
C ASP A 16 4.08 15.29 -21.76
N LEU A 17 3.63 14.31 -22.55
CA LEU A 17 4.25 13.00 -22.65
C LEU A 17 4.80 12.76 -24.06
N PRO A 18 5.86 11.94 -24.18
CA PRO A 18 6.35 11.54 -25.49
C PRO A 18 5.26 10.78 -26.23
N ALA A 19 5.15 11.02 -27.54
CA ALA A 19 4.22 10.29 -28.39
C ALA A 19 4.58 8.80 -28.41
N GLN A 20 3.58 7.96 -28.18
CA GLN A 20 3.72 6.50 -28.32
C GLN A 20 3.24 6.10 -29.72
N GLN A 21 3.98 5.23 -30.39
CA GLN A 21 3.63 4.67 -31.67
C GLN A 21 3.45 3.16 -31.52
N GLN A 22 2.32 2.65 -31.98
CA GLN A 22 2.02 1.23 -32.00
C GLN A 22 1.50 0.82 -33.37
N ARG A 23 1.96 -0.31 -33.88
CA ARG A 23 1.47 -0.83 -35.16
C ARG A 23 0.03 -1.29 -35.01
N LEU A 24 -0.85 -0.75 -35.82
CA LEU A 24 -2.27 -1.06 -35.78
C LEU A 24 -2.88 -0.96 -37.17
N PRO A 25 -3.43 -2.04 -37.71
CA PRO A 25 -4.27 -1.98 -38.90
C PRO A 25 -5.65 -1.42 -38.51
N GLY A 26 -6.14 -0.43 -39.24
CA GLY A 26 -7.48 0.11 -39.08
C GLY A 26 -7.55 1.58 -38.65
N TYR A 27 -8.75 2.06 -38.36
CA TYR A 27 -9.04 3.46 -38.04
C TYR A 27 -9.46 3.60 -36.57
N THR A 28 -8.97 4.62 -35.88
CA THR A 28 -9.40 4.97 -34.52
C THR A 28 -10.81 5.56 -34.58
N VAL A 29 -11.76 4.91 -33.90
CA VAL A 29 -13.17 5.32 -33.81
C VAL A 29 -13.45 6.12 -32.56
N GLY A 30 -12.77 5.79 -31.47
CA GLY A 30 -12.98 6.47 -30.19
C GLY A 30 -12.04 5.98 -29.12
N PHE A 31 -12.16 6.60 -27.95
CA PHE A 31 -11.32 6.21 -26.84
C PHE A 31 -12.00 6.50 -25.49
N LYS A 32 -11.77 5.63 -24.50
CA LYS A 32 -12.30 5.79 -23.14
C LYS A 32 -11.28 5.26 -22.12
N GLY A 33 -10.81 6.14 -21.24
CA GLY A 33 -9.77 5.80 -20.27
C GLY A 33 -8.44 5.47 -20.97
N SER A 34 -7.88 4.28 -20.72
CA SER A 34 -6.69 3.76 -21.40
C SER A 34 -7.00 2.94 -22.66
N LYS A 35 -8.29 2.73 -23.00
CA LYS A 35 -8.73 1.90 -24.11
C LYS A 35 -9.00 2.72 -25.35
N ILE A 36 -8.40 2.32 -26.47
CA ILE A 36 -8.65 2.88 -27.80
C ILE A 36 -9.46 1.86 -28.58
N PHE A 37 -10.55 2.33 -29.18
CA PHE A 37 -11.41 1.52 -30.02
C PHE A 37 -11.03 1.77 -31.47
N CYS A 38 -10.66 0.72 -32.17
CA CYS A 38 -10.22 0.75 -33.55
C CYS A 38 -11.11 -0.16 -34.37
N LEU A 39 -11.53 0.36 -35.56
CA LEU A 39 -12.28 -0.40 -36.54
C LEU A 39 -11.33 -0.89 -37.63
N ASN A 40 -11.26 -2.21 -37.81
CA ASN A 40 -10.56 -2.84 -38.92
C ASN A 40 -11.57 -3.65 -39.71
N ASP A 41 -11.86 -3.22 -40.93
CA ASP A 41 -12.93 -3.74 -41.78
C ASP A 41 -14.27 -3.78 -41.04
N SER A 42 -14.74 -4.95 -40.64
CA SER A 42 -16.01 -5.13 -39.92
C SER A 42 -15.83 -5.42 -38.42
N ASN A 43 -14.60 -5.48 -37.93
CA ASN A 43 -14.31 -5.86 -36.56
C ASN A 43 -13.85 -4.67 -35.71
N MET A 44 -14.42 -4.55 -34.51
CA MET A 44 -13.98 -3.56 -33.55
C MET A 44 -12.93 -4.17 -32.63
N ASN A 45 -11.73 -3.66 -32.67
CA ASN A 45 -10.61 -4.05 -31.81
C ASN A 45 -10.42 -3.02 -30.70
N THR A 46 -10.17 -3.50 -29.49
CA THR A 46 -9.85 -2.64 -28.36
C THR A 46 -8.38 -2.78 -28.01
N ILE A 47 -7.67 -1.66 -27.94
CA ILE A 47 -6.25 -1.63 -27.61
C ILE A 47 -6.09 -0.93 -26.27
N ASP A 48 -5.43 -1.62 -25.34
CA ASP A 48 -5.00 -1.01 -24.09
C ASP A 48 -3.67 -0.27 -24.30
N VAL A 49 -3.66 1.01 -23.94
CA VAL A 49 -2.43 1.81 -23.98
C VAL A 49 -1.68 1.64 -22.67
N PRO A 50 -0.51 1.01 -22.66
CA PRO A 50 0.25 0.80 -21.45
C PRO A 50 0.78 2.14 -20.93
N GLN A 51 0.08 2.73 -19.96
CA GLN A 51 0.52 3.96 -19.27
C GLN A 51 1.52 3.67 -18.14
N SER A 52 1.61 2.43 -17.69
CA SER A 52 2.37 2.05 -16.50
C SER A 52 3.85 2.43 -16.58
N SER A 53 4.53 2.24 -17.72
CA SER A 53 5.96 2.57 -17.83
C SER A 53 6.22 4.06 -17.65
N THR A 54 5.39 4.91 -18.25
CA THR A 54 5.51 6.37 -18.14
C THR A 54 5.08 6.85 -16.76
N PHE A 55 4.06 6.21 -16.18
CA PHE A 55 3.62 6.44 -14.82
C PHE A 55 4.75 6.19 -13.81
N PHE A 56 5.44 5.05 -13.87
CA PHE A 56 6.54 4.73 -12.96
C PHE A 56 7.72 5.69 -13.11
N ARG A 57 8.02 6.19 -14.32
CA ARG A 57 9.06 7.24 -14.50
C ARG A 57 8.74 8.54 -13.75
N PHE A 58 7.46 8.96 -13.69
CA PHE A 58 7.07 10.13 -12.89
C PHE A 58 7.07 9.82 -11.40
N LEU A 59 6.71 8.59 -11.02
CA LEU A 59 6.75 8.13 -9.64
C LEU A 59 8.19 8.15 -9.10
N GLU A 60 9.16 7.63 -9.85
CA GLU A 60 10.59 7.66 -9.52
C GLU A 60 11.13 9.10 -9.36
N LYS A 61 10.64 10.02 -10.20
CA LYS A 61 10.98 11.46 -10.09
C LYS A 61 10.26 12.17 -8.96
N LYS A 62 9.39 11.47 -8.22
CA LYS A 62 8.51 12.03 -7.17
C LYS A 62 7.59 13.14 -7.66
N ASP A 63 7.29 13.17 -8.96
CA ASP A 63 6.29 14.07 -9.54
C ASP A 63 4.89 13.44 -9.42
N PHE A 64 4.32 13.50 -8.22
CA PHE A 64 3.02 12.91 -7.91
C PHE A 64 1.88 13.59 -8.65
N HIS A 65 2.05 14.85 -9.05
CA HIS A 65 1.06 15.57 -9.84
C HIS A 65 0.89 14.95 -11.23
N MET A 66 2.00 14.73 -11.94
CA MET A 66 1.98 14.13 -13.27
C MET A 66 1.64 12.63 -13.20
N ALA A 67 2.18 11.90 -12.20
CA ALA A 67 1.81 10.52 -11.97
C ALA A 67 0.30 10.35 -11.74
N TYR A 68 -0.33 11.22 -10.94
CA TYR A 68 -1.77 11.22 -10.71
C TYR A 68 -2.58 11.50 -11.98
N LYS A 69 -2.18 12.50 -12.78
CA LYS A 69 -2.83 12.79 -14.06
C LYS A 69 -2.79 11.61 -15.03
N LEU A 70 -1.64 10.92 -15.09
CA LEU A 70 -1.50 9.70 -15.88
C LEU A 70 -2.36 8.55 -15.35
N ALA A 71 -2.37 8.35 -14.04
CA ALA A 71 -3.19 7.33 -13.41
C ALA A 71 -4.69 7.52 -13.72
N CYS A 72 -5.16 8.77 -13.82
CA CYS A 72 -6.53 9.08 -14.23
C CYS A 72 -6.86 8.67 -15.67
N LEU A 73 -5.87 8.49 -16.54
CA LEU A 73 -6.09 8.01 -17.92
C LEU A 73 -6.38 6.50 -17.98
N GLY A 74 -5.99 5.77 -16.95
CA GLY A 74 -6.26 4.34 -16.78
C GLY A 74 -4.98 3.57 -16.47
N VAL A 75 -4.86 3.19 -15.22
CA VAL A 75 -3.79 2.31 -14.69
C VAL A 75 -4.44 1.24 -13.83
N THR A 76 -3.68 0.24 -13.43
CA THR A 76 -4.16 -0.85 -12.59
C THR A 76 -4.38 -0.38 -11.14
N GLU A 77 -5.13 -1.15 -10.36
CA GLU A 77 -5.29 -0.90 -8.93
C GLU A 77 -3.95 -0.93 -8.19
N GLN A 78 -3.05 -1.81 -8.62
CA GLN A 78 -1.70 -1.91 -8.05
C GLN A 78 -0.88 -0.64 -8.30
N ASP A 79 -1.02 -0.02 -9.47
CA ASP A 79 -0.35 1.25 -9.79
C ASP A 79 -0.88 2.39 -8.89
N TRP A 80 -2.21 2.44 -8.67
CA TRP A 80 -2.80 3.38 -7.72
C TRP A 80 -2.29 3.18 -6.30
N ARG A 81 -2.14 1.93 -5.87
CA ARG A 81 -1.58 1.58 -4.56
C ARG A 81 -0.11 2.02 -4.45
N ALA A 82 0.68 1.80 -5.51
CA ALA A 82 2.07 2.26 -5.57
C ALA A 82 2.17 3.79 -5.46
N LEU A 83 1.31 4.53 -6.20
CA LEU A 83 1.25 5.99 -6.11
C LEU A 83 0.92 6.45 -4.69
N GLY A 84 -0.08 5.82 -4.06
CA GLY A 84 -0.52 6.17 -2.71
C GLY A 84 0.60 5.96 -1.68
N VAL A 85 1.28 4.82 -1.74
CA VAL A 85 2.38 4.46 -0.83
C VAL A 85 3.57 5.42 -1.01
N GLU A 86 4.03 5.66 -2.24
CA GLU A 86 5.16 6.55 -2.50
C GLU A 86 4.84 8.00 -2.09
N ALA A 87 3.64 8.48 -2.40
CA ALA A 87 3.21 9.82 -1.98
C ALA A 87 3.12 9.94 -0.46
N LEU A 88 2.65 8.91 0.24
CA LEU A 88 2.56 8.88 1.70
C LEU A 88 3.95 8.91 2.35
N LEU A 89 4.90 8.10 1.87
CA LEU A 89 6.28 8.08 2.36
C LEU A 89 7.01 9.39 2.09
N CYS A 90 6.68 10.09 1.00
CA CYS A 90 7.19 11.42 0.70
C CYS A 90 6.42 12.56 1.41
N LYS A 91 5.44 12.23 2.28
CA LYS A 91 4.62 13.20 3.02
C LYS A 91 3.71 14.07 2.15
N ASP A 92 3.45 13.63 0.92
CA ASP A 92 2.41 14.26 0.07
C ASP A 92 1.05 13.61 0.33
N PHE A 93 0.48 13.95 1.50
CA PHE A 93 -0.80 13.39 1.97
C PHE A 93 -1.95 13.65 1.01
N ARG A 94 -1.87 14.73 0.22
CA ARG A 94 -2.91 15.09 -0.74
C ARG A 94 -3.07 14.05 -1.85
N TYR A 95 -1.96 13.63 -2.47
CA TYR A 95 -2.01 12.62 -3.55
C TYR A 95 -2.14 11.22 -2.98
N ALA A 96 -1.57 10.95 -1.80
CA ALA A 96 -1.78 9.68 -1.10
C ALA A 96 -3.27 9.41 -0.84
N LYS A 97 -3.98 10.35 -0.21
CA LYS A 97 -5.43 10.24 0.04
C LYS A 97 -6.23 10.05 -1.26
N LYS A 98 -5.95 10.85 -2.29
CA LYS A 98 -6.64 10.72 -3.58
C LYS A 98 -6.44 9.34 -4.21
N ALA A 99 -5.24 8.79 -4.13
CA ALA A 99 -4.92 7.48 -4.67
C ALA A 99 -5.67 6.37 -3.90
N PHE A 100 -5.62 6.38 -2.57
CA PHE A 100 -6.30 5.39 -1.74
C PHE A 100 -7.83 5.52 -1.79
N CYS A 101 -8.38 6.73 -1.90
CA CYS A 101 -9.82 6.92 -2.16
C CYS A 101 -10.26 6.28 -3.48
N ARG A 102 -9.40 6.31 -4.51
CA ARG A 102 -9.70 5.72 -5.82
C ARG A 102 -9.84 4.20 -5.76
N ILE A 103 -9.03 3.54 -4.95
CA ILE A 103 -9.07 2.08 -4.74
C ILE A 103 -9.91 1.67 -3.54
N ARG A 104 -10.51 2.63 -2.81
CA ARG A 104 -11.35 2.42 -1.62
C ARG A 104 -10.66 1.65 -0.49
N ASP A 105 -9.36 1.88 -0.30
CA ASP A 105 -8.59 1.26 0.77
C ASP A 105 -8.68 2.11 2.04
N LEU A 106 -9.68 1.81 2.88
CA LEU A 106 -9.99 2.57 4.10
C LEU A 106 -8.82 2.58 5.09
N LYS A 107 -8.12 1.46 5.25
CA LYS A 107 -7.00 1.36 6.20
C LYS A 107 -5.87 2.32 5.86
N PHE A 108 -5.54 2.45 4.57
CA PHE A 108 -4.55 3.43 4.13
C PHE A 108 -5.05 4.87 4.19
N ILE A 109 -6.35 5.10 4.02
CA ILE A 109 -6.93 6.44 4.19
C ILE A 109 -6.80 6.88 5.65
N ASP A 110 -7.16 6.02 6.61
CA ASP A 110 -7.02 6.28 8.04
C ASP A 110 -5.56 6.54 8.42
N LEU A 111 -4.61 5.74 7.88
CA LEU A 111 -3.18 5.97 8.09
C LEU A 111 -2.73 7.33 7.53
N CYS A 112 -3.22 7.73 6.35
CA CYS A 112 -2.91 9.04 5.77
C CYS A 112 -3.42 10.18 6.65
N GLU A 113 -4.62 10.07 7.22
CA GLU A 113 -5.19 11.08 8.10
C GLU A 113 -4.42 11.22 9.41
N LEU A 114 -4.12 10.08 10.03
CA LEU A 114 -3.31 10.05 11.25
C LEU A 114 -1.92 10.64 11.01
N SER A 115 -1.25 10.22 9.92
CA SER A 115 0.08 10.72 9.56
C SER A 115 0.08 12.20 9.25
N GLU A 116 -0.96 12.74 8.59
CA GLU A 116 -1.09 14.17 8.33
C GLU A 116 -1.29 14.98 9.63
N GLN A 117 -2.08 14.46 10.58
CA GLN A 117 -2.25 15.07 11.90
C GLN A 117 -0.94 15.09 12.68
N MET A 118 -0.22 13.95 12.74
CA MET A 118 1.08 13.85 13.40
C MET A 118 2.12 14.78 12.76
N PHE A 119 2.10 14.90 11.43
CA PHE A 119 2.98 15.83 10.71
C PHE A 119 2.72 17.30 11.07
N LYS A 120 1.45 17.70 11.16
CA LYS A 120 1.05 19.05 11.61
C LYS A 120 1.51 19.34 13.03
N MET A 121 1.51 18.32 13.90
CA MET A 121 1.99 18.41 15.29
C MET A 121 3.51 18.27 15.41
N LYS A 122 4.25 18.12 14.30
CA LYS A 122 5.71 17.85 14.25
C LYS A 122 6.14 16.59 15.01
N ASN A 123 5.25 15.60 15.11
CA ASN A 123 5.44 14.36 15.88
C ASN A 123 5.48 13.14 14.97
N LEU A 124 5.57 13.31 13.65
CA LEU A 124 5.63 12.21 12.71
C LEU A 124 7.04 11.62 12.67
N ASP A 125 7.14 10.35 13.06
CA ASP A 125 8.34 9.55 12.93
C ASP A 125 8.31 8.78 11.59
N ASP A 126 9.33 9.00 10.76
CA ASP A 126 9.45 8.37 9.44
C ASP A 126 9.63 6.85 9.54
N LEU A 127 10.31 6.38 10.59
CA LEU A 127 10.53 4.95 10.83
C LEU A 127 9.23 4.26 11.24
N TRP A 128 8.42 4.94 12.07
CA TRP A 128 7.10 4.46 12.40
C TRP A 128 6.20 4.36 11.15
N LEU A 129 6.18 5.40 10.32
CA LEU A 129 5.35 5.42 9.11
C LEU A 129 5.73 4.31 8.14
N GLN A 130 7.03 4.06 7.93
CA GLN A 130 7.50 2.95 7.09
C GLN A 130 7.03 1.59 7.63
N GLY A 131 7.11 1.39 8.95
CA GLY A 131 6.64 0.17 9.59
C GLY A 131 5.15 -0.07 9.42
N GLU A 132 4.31 0.95 9.61
CA GLU A 132 2.86 0.87 9.40
C GLU A 132 2.49 0.58 7.94
N VAL A 133 3.18 1.23 7.00
CA VAL A 133 3.00 0.96 5.56
C VAL A 133 3.31 -0.50 5.22
N LEU A 134 4.43 -1.04 5.71
CA LEU A 134 4.79 -2.45 5.52
C LEU A 134 3.75 -3.41 6.13
N ALA A 135 3.26 -3.09 7.32
CA ALA A 135 2.23 -3.88 7.99
C ALA A 135 0.92 -3.92 7.17
N LEU A 136 0.46 -2.76 6.65
CA LEU A 136 -0.74 -2.66 5.83
C LEU A 136 -0.58 -3.28 4.43
N GLN A 137 0.65 -3.35 3.91
CA GLN A 137 0.95 -4.09 2.68
C GLN A 137 0.92 -5.63 2.87
N GLY A 138 0.71 -6.11 4.10
CA GLY A 138 0.75 -7.54 4.43
C GLY A 138 2.16 -8.12 4.58
N LYS A 139 3.21 -7.27 4.51
CA LYS A 139 4.61 -7.66 4.69
C LYS A 139 4.98 -7.73 6.19
N HIS A 140 4.22 -8.52 6.93
CA HIS A 140 4.29 -8.54 8.40
C HIS A 140 5.67 -8.92 8.95
N LYS A 141 6.40 -9.83 8.29
CA LYS A 141 7.76 -10.20 8.70
C LYS A 141 8.75 -9.04 8.55
N GLU A 142 8.64 -8.32 7.41
CA GLU A 142 9.47 -7.14 7.16
C GLU A 142 9.12 -6.01 8.12
N ALA A 143 7.83 -5.78 8.40
CA ALA A 143 7.37 -4.80 9.36
C ALA A 143 7.87 -5.12 10.78
N ALA A 144 7.76 -6.37 11.24
CA ALA A 144 8.26 -6.78 12.56
C ALA A 144 9.78 -6.58 12.67
N THR A 145 10.55 -7.01 11.66
CA THR A 145 12.01 -6.79 11.65
C THR A 145 12.37 -5.31 11.59
N HIS A 146 11.59 -4.50 10.89
CA HIS A 146 11.78 -3.05 10.83
C HIS A 146 11.57 -2.40 12.21
N TYR A 147 10.48 -2.74 12.90
CA TYR A 147 10.22 -2.25 14.26
C TYR A 147 11.31 -2.68 15.26
N ILE A 148 11.76 -3.94 15.20
CA ILE A 148 12.81 -4.44 16.09
C ILE A 148 14.13 -3.68 15.87
N LYS A 149 14.56 -3.50 14.61
CA LYS A 149 15.78 -2.76 14.27
C LYS A 149 15.76 -1.31 14.75
N ASN A 150 14.59 -0.70 14.76
CA ASN A 150 14.40 0.70 15.20
C ASN A 150 14.01 0.82 16.68
N ASN A 151 14.16 -0.26 17.44
CA ASN A 151 13.87 -0.29 18.89
C ASN A 151 12.42 0.01 19.28
N MET A 152 11.49 -0.19 18.35
CA MET A 152 10.04 -0.03 18.55
C MET A 152 9.40 -1.36 18.95
N ILE A 153 9.85 -1.92 20.08
CA ILE A 153 9.47 -3.29 20.51
C ILE A 153 7.96 -3.40 20.74
N ASP A 154 7.34 -2.38 21.35
CA ASP A 154 5.90 -2.37 21.64
C ASP A 154 5.06 -2.51 20.35
N LYS A 155 5.50 -1.87 19.25
CA LYS A 155 4.82 -1.97 17.95
C LYS A 155 5.00 -3.35 17.32
N ALA A 156 6.20 -3.93 17.41
CA ALA A 156 6.45 -5.28 16.93
C ALA A 156 5.60 -6.31 17.69
N VAL A 157 5.52 -6.19 19.02
CA VAL A 157 4.68 -7.04 19.86
C VAL A 157 3.21 -6.88 19.52
N THR A 158 2.71 -5.66 19.37
CA THR A 158 1.32 -5.39 18.98
C THR A 158 0.99 -6.00 17.62
N LEU A 159 1.89 -5.88 16.65
CA LEU A 159 1.73 -6.48 15.33
C LEU A 159 1.67 -8.01 15.40
N LEU A 160 2.62 -8.65 16.12
CA LEU A 160 2.66 -10.11 16.28
C LEU A 160 1.41 -10.63 17.00
N THR A 161 0.96 -9.92 18.03
CA THR A 161 -0.27 -10.25 18.76
C THR A 161 -1.51 -10.16 17.88
N SER A 162 -1.60 -9.12 17.03
CA SER A 162 -2.72 -8.97 16.08
C SER A 162 -2.74 -10.09 15.03
N LEU A 163 -1.57 -10.65 14.70
CA LEU A 163 -1.40 -11.80 13.81
C LEU A 163 -1.59 -13.15 14.52
N LYS A 164 -1.94 -13.14 15.80
CA LYS A 164 -2.12 -14.34 16.65
C LYS A 164 -0.84 -15.18 16.82
N LYS A 165 0.33 -14.54 16.66
CA LYS A 165 1.65 -15.15 16.82
C LYS A 165 2.19 -14.90 18.22
N PHE A 166 1.47 -15.41 19.23
CA PHE A 166 1.75 -15.15 20.63
C PHE A 166 3.13 -15.66 21.07
N ASN A 167 3.57 -16.81 20.56
CA ASN A 167 4.88 -17.36 20.89
C ASN A 167 6.02 -16.45 20.45
N GLU A 168 5.96 -15.94 19.19
CA GLU A 168 6.95 -15.01 18.66
C GLU A 168 6.95 -13.68 19.45
N ALA A 169 5.77 -13.18 19.84
CA ALA A 169 5.63 -11.98 20.66
C ALA A 169 6.27 -12.16 22.06
N ASN A 170 6.00 -13.30 22.72
CA ASN A 170 6.59 -13.63 24.03
C ASN A 170 8.11 -13.78 23.97
N GLU A 171 8.64 -14.44 22.92
CA GLU A 171 10.09 -14.53 22.72
C GLU A 171 10.73 -13.16 22.52
N LEU A 172 10.07 -12.26 21.81
CA LEU A 172 10.55 -10.91 21.57
C LEU A 172 10.67 -10.12 22.88
N ILE A 173 9.66 -10.23 23.75
CA ILE A 173 9.69 -9.59 25.07
C ILE A 173 10.81 -10.17 25.92
N ARG A 174 11.00 -11.50 25.94
CA ARG A 174 12.12 -12.13 26.68
C ARG A 174 13.49 -11.64 26.21
N LYS A 175 13.66 -11.42 24.90
CA LYS A 175 14.95 -10.96 24.34
C LYS A 175 15.21 -9.48 24.59
N HIS A 176 14.20 -8.66 24.61
CA HIS A 176 14.34 -7.19 24.65
C HIS A 176 13.75 -6.54 25.92
N GLY A 177 12.88 -7.23 26.66
CA GLY A 177 12.24 -6.74 27.89
C GLY A 177 13.10 -6.82 29.16
N GLY A 178 14.30 -7.39 29.08
CA GLY A 178 15.14 -7.73 30.24
C GLY A 178 15.98 -6.61 30.84
N LYS A 179 15.44 -5.38 31.03
CA LYS A 179 16.13 -4.30 31.76
C LYS A 179 15.46 -3.79 33.03
N LYS A 180 14.39 -4.42 33.52
CA LYS A 180 13.88 -4.14 34.88
C LYS A 180 13.44 -5.43 35.54
N GLY A 181 14.30 -5.93 36.42
CA GLY A 181 14.08 -6.73 37.60
C GLY A 181 13.02 -7.82 37.59
N ASP A 182 13.48 -9.03 37.93
CA ASP A 182 12.72 -10.15 38.47
C ASP A 182 11.53 -10.72 37.68
N GLY A 183 11.81 -11.84 37.05
CA GLY A 183 10.81 -12.81 36.61
C GLY A 183 10.47 -12.78 35.12
N PRO A 184 9.99 -13.89 34.56
CA PRO A 184 9.47 -13.95 33.20
C PRO A 184 8.09 -13.27 33.14
N LEU A 185 8.06 -11.96 33.12
CA LEU A 185 6.83 -11.20 32.87
C LEU A 185 6.41 -11.41 31.44
N LEU A 186 5.59 -12.43 31.23
CA LEU A 186 4.67 -12.46 30.12
C LEU A 186 3.79 -11.22 30.26
N ASP A 187 3.80 -10.36 29.24
CA ASP A 187 2.98 -9.14 29.28
C ASP A 187 1.51 -9.56 29.48
N PRO A 188 0.84 -9.16 30.57
CA PRO A 188 -0.52 -9.57 30.89
C PRO A 188 -1.49 -9.24 29.72
N VAL A 189 -1.19 -8.23 28.92
CA VAL A 189 -1.99 -7.86 27.74
C VAL A 189 -1.94 -8.95 26.66
N ILE A 190 -0.78 -9.58 26.48
CA ILE A 190 -0.65 -10.68 25.51
C ILE A 190 -1.36 -11.93 26.01
N LEU A 191 -1.22 -12.24 27.30
CA LEU A 191 -1.91 -13.39 27.91
C LEU A 191 -3.43 -13.26 27.78
N ILE A 192 -3.98 -12.07 28.07
CA ILE A 192 -5.40 -11.82 27.93
C ILE A 192 -5.85 -12.03 26.48
N LYS A 193 -5.15 -11.46 25.51
CA LYS A 193 -5.48 -11.63 24.09
C LYS A 193 -5.34 -13.07 23.60
N GLN A 194 -4.36 -13.80 24.13
CA GLN A 194 -4.20 -15.22 23.86
C GLN A 194 -5.37 -16.02 24.45
N ALA A 195 -5.74 -15.75 25.70
CA ALA A 195 -6.87 -16.40 26.36
C ALA A 195 -8.21 -16.11 25.66
N GLU A 196 -8.42 -14.87 25.20
CA GLU A 196 -9.59 -14.52 24.38
C GLU A 196 -9.62 -15.31 23.07
N PHE A 197 -8.48 -15.45 22.40
CA PHE A 197 -8.37 -16.21 21.18
C PHE A 197 -8.65 -17.71 21.39
N GLU A 198 -8.09 -18.32 22.44
CA GLU A 198 -8.33 -19.73 22.78
C GLU A 198 -9.81 -19.95 23.15
N ARG A 199 -10.41 -19.01 23.89
CA ARG A 199 -11.86 -19.05 24.19
C ARG A 199 -12.68 -19.03 22.91
N ASP A 200 -12.40 -18.13 21.98
CA ASP A 200 -13.16 -17.97 20.72
C ASP A 200 -12.94 -19.16 19.78
N SER A 201 -11.81 -19.86 19.93
CA SER A 201 -11.49 -21.10 19.23
C SER A 201 -12.12 -22.34 19.85
N GLY A 202 -12.79 -22.21 21.00
CA GLY A 202 -13.44 -23.31 21.73
C GLY A 202 -12.51 -24.08 22.69
N ASN A 203 -11.28 -23.65 22.89
CA ASN A 203 -10.30 -24.28 23.77
C ASN A 203 -10.43 -23.76 25.20
N TRP A 204 -11.58 -24.00 25.82
CA TRP A 204 -11.94 -23.47 27.15
C TRP A 204 -10.96 -23.82 28.27
N LYS A 205 -10.34 -25.01 28.21
CA LYS A 205 -9.35 -25.45 29.23
C LYS A 205 -8.07 -24.63 29.17
N GLU A 206 -7.57 -24.39 27.95
CA GLU A 206 -6.37 -23.58 27.73
C GLU A 206 -6.63 -22.11 28.05
N ALA A 207 -7.78 -21.58 27.62
CA ALA A 207 -8.20 -20.23 27.98
C ALA A 207 -8.27 -20.04 29.51
N ALA A 208 -8.86 -20.97 30.24
CA ALA A 208 -8.95 -20.91 31.70
C ALA A 208 -7.57 -20.95 32.40
N SER A 209 -6.61 -21.71 31.87
CA SER A 209 -5.25 -21.77 32.43
C SER A 209 -4.46 -20.48 32.19
N LEU A 210 -4.79 -19.69 31.14
CA LEU A 210 -4.13 -18.42 30.86
C LEU A 210 -4.70 -17.26 31.70
N TYR A 211 -5.93 -17.39 32.22
CA TYR A 211 -6.55 -16.40 33.11
C TYR A 211 -6.17 -16.58 34.59
N GLN A 212 -5.54 -17.69 34.98
CA GLN A 212 -5.05 -17.95 36.34
C GLN A 212 -3.64 -17.37 36.56
#